data_79de0e5c7a56ee8036816d5c5bf06246
#
_entry.id   79de0e5c7a56ee8036816d5c5bf06246
#
_cell.length_a   1.000
_cell.length_b   1.000
_cell.length_c   1.000
_cell.angle_alpha   90.00
_cell.angle_beta   90.00
_cell.angle_gamma   90.00
#
_symmetry.space_group_name_H-M   'P 1'
#
loop_
_entity.id
_entity.type
_entity.pdbx_description
1 polymer ?
#
loop_
_entity_poly.entity_id
_entity_poly.type
_entity_poly.pdbx_seq_one_letter_code
_entity_poly.pdbx_strand_id
1 'polypeptide(L)'
;MKRIAVGRLFHESHGYAPATAAADITVVRGETVIEAAKGNGTTLGGIVDALIERADIEILPVSDSMIAPSGAIDHGFYIEQRQFWGEELKKLAPDAIVMDLHGSMSTTEFEDAEGDFLSYIRGAIGGNAVIGAGLDLHANITPQMLKAADICIACKNNPHDDYYDNGKKVVRL
;
A
#
# COMPACT_ATOMS: atom_id res chain seq x y z
N MET A 1 12.58 13.52 15.16
CA MET A 1 11.26 13.25 14.57
C MET A 1 11.43 12.05 13.67
N LYS A 2 10.57 11.03 13.77
CA LYS A 2 10.61 9.86 12.89
C LYS A 2 9.93 10.18 11.56
N ARG A 3 10.49 9.70 10.47
CA ARG A 3 10.02 9.98 9.10
C ARG A 3 9.32 8.75 8.55
N ILE A 4 8.02 8.84 8.31
CA ILE A 4 7.19 7.70 7.90
C ILE A 4 6.57 7.95 6.53
N ALA A 5 6.94 7.14 5.54
CA ALA A 5 6.34 7.17 4.21
C ALA A 5 4.99 6.45 4.22
N VAL A 6 3.99 7.04 3.55
CA VAL A 6 2.64 6.47 3.48
C VAL A 6 2.07 6.53 2.07
N GLY A 7 1.20 5.58 1.76
CA GLY A 7 0.41 5.58 0.54
C GLY A 7 -0.31 4.27 0.31
N ARG A 8 -0.87 4.12 -0.90
CA ARG A 8 -1.70 2.99 -1.27
C ARG A 8 -1.43 2.55 -2.71
N LEU A 9 -1.37 1.25 -2.90
CA LEU A 9 -1.50 0.59 -4.20
C LEU A 9 -2.46 -0.59 -4.00
N PHE A 10 -3.75 -0.36 -4.24
CA PHE A 10 -4.81 -1.26 -3.83
C PHE A 10 -5.63 -1.74 -5.03
N HIS A 11 -5.66 -3.03 -5.25
CA HIS A 11 -6.46 -3.66 -6.27
C HIS A 11 -6.80 -5.11 -5.90
N GLU A 12 -8.06 -5.49 -6.08
CA GLU A 12 -8.52 -6.86 -6.01
C GLU A 12 -8.67 -7.44 -7.43
N SER A 13 -7.80 -8.38 -7.78
CA SER A 13 -7.83 -9.02 -9.08
C SER A 13 -8.82 -10.18 -9.12
N HIS A 14 -9.65 -10.23 -10.17
CA HIS A 14 -10.57 -11.30 -10.47
C HIS A 14 -10.15 -12.02 -11.75
N GLY A 15 -9.72 -13.28 -11.64
CA GLY A 15 -9.07 -14.00 -12.73
C GLY A 15 -9.92 -14.25 -13.99
N TYR A 16 -11.24 -14.00 -13.93
CA TYR A 16 -12.17 -14.16 -15.06
C TYR A 16 -12.68 -12.83 -15.60
N ALA A 17 -12.31 -11.71 -15.01
CA ALA A 17 -12.65 -10.37 -15.50
C ALA A 17 -11.65 -9.88 -16.55
N PRO A 18 -12.05 -9.00 -17.47
CA PRO A 18 -11.12 -8.36 -18.37
C PRO A 18 -10.03 -7.59 -17.61
N ALA A 19 -8.81 -7.57 -18.16
CA ALA A 19 -7.71 -6.80 -17.60
C ALA A 19 -8.05 -5.31 -17.50
N THR A 20 -7.56 -4.66 -16.46
CA THR A 20 -7.74 -3.21 -16.24
C THR A 20 -6.66 -2.45 -16.96
N ALA A 21 -7.07 -1.56 -17.87
CA ALA A 21 -6.14 -0.74 -18.63
C ALA A 21 -5.56 0.41 -17.78
N ALA A 22 -4.31 0.79 -18.04
CA ALA A 22 -3.65 1.90 -17.36
C ALA A 22 -4.44 3.22 -17.42
N ALA A 23 -5.13 3.48 -18.53
CA ALA A 23 -5.94 4.68 -18.74
C ALA A 23 -7.14 4.80 -17.80
N ASP A 24 -7.60 3.70 -17.21
CA ASP A 24 -8.73 3.66 -16.29
C ASP A 24 -8.32 3.86 -14.81
N ILE A 25 -7.02 4.04 -14.55
CA ILE A 25 -6.47 4.11 -13.20
C ILE A 25 -6.08 5.56 -12.88
N THR A 26 -6.58 6.06 -11.75
CA THR A 26 -6.19 7.36 -11.21
C THR A 26 -5.13 7.20 -10.13
N VAL A 27 -4.08 8.02 -10.21
CA VAL A 27 -3.00 8.10 -9.21
C VAL A 27 -2.94 9.50 -8.63
N VAL A 28 -3.04 9.59 -7.30
CA VAL A 28 -2.84 10.83 -6.55
C VAL A 28 -1.45 10.79 -5.92
N ARG A 29 -0.75 11.94 -5.81
CA ARG A 29 0.63 12.01 -5.29
C ARG A 29 0.83 13.19 -4.35
N GLY A 30 1.83 13.09 -3.47
CA GLY A 30 2.21 14.16 -2.56
C GLY A 30 1.13 14.46 -1.51
N GLU A 31 1.06 15.70 -1.05
CA GLU A 31 0.18 16.14 0.05
C GLU A 31 -1.31 15.81 -0.18
N THR A 32 -1.76 15.79 -1.41
CA THR A 32 -3.14 15.41 -1.77
C THR A 32 -3.51 13.99 -1.28
N VAL A 33 -2.52 13.09 -1.10
CA VAL A 33 -2.74 11.76 -0.51
C VAL A 33 -3.25 11.89 0.92
N ILE A 34 -2.64 12.77 1.72
CA ILE A 34 -3.03 13.01 3.11
C ILE A 34 -4.41 13.67 3.19
N GLU A 35 -4.63 14.70 2.35
CA GLU A 35 -5.91 15.43 2.30
C GLU A 35 -7.08 14.50 1.95
N ALA A 36 -6.89 13.59 0.99
CA ALA A 36 -7.90 12.64 0.55
C ALA A 36 -8.15 11.50 1.56
N ALA A 37 -7.10 11.07 2.28
CA ALA A 37 -7.17 9.96 3.22
C ALA A 37 -7.71 10.37 4.61
N LYS A 38 -7.40 11.59 5.06
CA LYS A 38 -7.76 12.07 6.39
C LYS A 38 -9.26 11.97 6.67
N GLY A 39 -9.61 11.26 7.73
CA GLY A 39 -10.99 11.10 8.20
C GLY A 39 -11.87 10.20 7.32
N ASN A 40 -11.32 9.56 6.27
CA ASN A 40 -12.09 8.58 5.50
C ASN A 40 -12.05 7.19 6.17
N GLY A 41 -13.03 6.34 5.87
CA GLY A 41 -13.18 5.02 6.51
C GLY A 41 -12.25 3.92 5.99
N THR A 42 -11.21 4.25 5.20
CA THR A 42 -10.30 3.26 4.59
C THR A 42 -9.14 2.91 5.52
N THR A 43 -8.40 1.84 5.18
CA THR A 43 -7.15 1.50 5.86
C THR A 43 -6.14 2.64 5.76
N LEU A 44 -5.99 3.28 4.59
CA LEU A 44 -5.12 4.45 4.44
C LEU A 44 -5.57 5.62 5.34
N GLY A 45 -6.88 5.85 5.47
CA GLY A 45 -7.42 6.86 6.40
C GLY A 45 -7.04 6.58 7.85
N GLY A 46 -7.18 5.34 8.29
CA GLY A 46 -6.76 4.91 9.63
C GLY A 46 -5.25 5.06 9.87
N ILE A 47 -4.41 4.76 8.87
CA ILE A 47 -2.96 4.99 8.90
C ILE A 47 -2.67 6.48 9.08
N VAL A 48 -3.20 7.33 8.21
CA VAL A 48 -2.95 8.77 8.20
C VAL A 48 -3.40 9.42 9.51
N ASP A 49 -4.61 9.13 9.98
CA ASP A 49 -5.13 9.71 11.22
C ASP A 49 -4.32 9.28 12.44
N ALA A 50 -3.89 8.01 12.51
CA ALA A 50 -3.03 7.54 13.61
C ALA A 50 -1.66 8.21 13.62
N LEU A 51 -1.11 8.56 12.45
CA LEU A 51 0.17 9.27 12.34
C LEU A 51 0.04 10.76 12.65
N ILE A 52 -1.05 11.41 12.24
CA ILE A 52 -1.32 12.83 12.55
C ILE A 52 -1.44 13.08 14.07
N GLU A 53 -1.95 12.11 14.82
CA GLU A 53 -2.03 12.17 16.30
C GLU A 53 -0.64 12.21 16.99
N ARG A 54 0.46 12.00 16.27
CA ARG A 54 1.83 11.86 16.77
C ARG A 54 2.69 13.08 16.45
N ALA A 55 2.98 13.91 17.44
CA ALA A 55 3.82 15.10 17.28
C ALA A 55 5.31 14.80 16.99
N ASP A 56 5.74 13.56 17.20
CA ASP A 56 7.10 13.08 16.97
C ASP A 56 7.34 12.49 15.58
N ILE A 57 6.32 12.54 14.70
CA ILE A 57 6.35 11.95 13.34
C ILE A 57 6.28 13.04 12.27
N GLU A 58 7.06 12.88 11.22
CA GLU A 58 6.93 13.54 9.93
C GLU A 58 6.32 12.55 8.93
N ILE A 59 5.15 12.87 8.39
CA ILE A 59 4.46 12.03 7.40
C ILE A 59 4.98 12.39 6.01
N LEU A 60 5.38 11.40 5.23
CA LEU A 60 5.92 11.53 3.88
C LEU A 60 4.96 10.85 2.89
N PRO A 61 4.00 11.59 2.31
CA PRO A 61 3.07 11.01 1.36
C PRO A 61 3.76 10.65 0.04
N VAL A 62 3.51 9.44 -0.47
CA VAL A 62 4.08 8.95 -1.73
C VAL A 62 3.04 8.98 -2.84
N SER A 63 2.15 8.00 -2.88
CA SER A 63 1.03 7.99 -3.82
C SER A 63 -0.16 7.18 -3.31
N ASP A 64 -1.32 7.45 -3.89
CA ASP A 64 -2.56 6.72 -3.67
C ASP A 64 -3.15 6.28 -5.01
N SER A 65 -3.25 4.97 -5.19
CA SER A 65 -3.96 4.32 -6.29
C SER A 65 -4.94 3.32 -5.69
N MET A 66 -6.23 3.65 -5.71
CA MET A 66 -7.30 2.72 -5.39
C MET A 66 -8.02 2.32 -6.66
N ILE A 67 -7.89 1.06 -7.05
CA ILE A 67 -8.44 0.52 -8.27
C ILE A 67 -9.60 -0.40 -7.89
N ALA A 68 -10.76 -0.20 -8.51
CA ALA A 68 -11.93 -1.04 -8.26
C ALA A 68 -11.64 -2.51 -8.61
N PRO A 69 -12.28 -3.49 -7.92
CA PRO A 69 -12.14 -4.90 -8.24
C PRO A 69 -12.43 -5.18 -9.73
N SER A 70 -11.48 -5.81 -10.42
CA SER A 70 -11.56 -6.13 -11.85
C SER A 70 -10.54 -7.21 -12.22
N GLY A 71 -10.20 -7.39 -13.50
CA GLY A 71 -9.14 -8.33 -13.89
C GLY A 71 -7.74 -7.85 -13.51
N ALA A 72 -6.75 -8.63 -13.89
CA ALA A 72 -5.34 -8.27 -13.69
C ALA A 72 -5.04 -6.85 -14.23
N ILE A 73 -4.26 -6.07 -13.52
CA ILE A 73 -3.90 -4.71 -13.97
C ILE A 73 -2.84 -4.76 -15.07
N ASP A 74 -2.81 -3.72 -15.89
CA ASP A 74 -1.77 -3.53 -16.90
C ASP A 74 -0.38 -3.59 -16.27
N HIS A 75 0.48 -4.46 -16.80
CA HIS A 75 1.81 -4.67 -16.24
C HIS A 75 2.70 -3.43 -16.37
N GLY A 76 2.57 -2.69 -17.48
CA GLY A 76 3.33 -1.45 -17.70
C GLY A 76 3.01 -0.39 -16.65
N PHE A 77 1.71 -0.19 -16.35
CA PHE A 77 1.28 0.68 -15.26
C PHE A 77 1.86 0.23 -13.91
N TYR A 78 1.77 -1.05 -13.59
CA TYR A 78 2.31 -1.58 -12.35
C TYR A 78 3.82 -1.31 -12.22
N ILE A 79 4.61 -1.57 -13.27
CA ILE A 79 6.05 -1.33 -13.28
C ILE A 79 6.36 0.16 -13.06
N GLU A 80 5.60 1.07 -13.70
CA GLU A 80 5.75 2.51 -13.48
C GLU A 80 5.52 2.89 -12.01
N GLN A 81 4.43 2.40 -11.39
CA GLN A 81 4.15 2.68 -9.98
C GLN A 81 5.24 2.10 -9.06
N ARG A 82 5.67 0.87 -9.31
CA ARG A 82 6.73 0.21 -8.54
C ARG A 82 8.05 1.01 -8.59
N GLN A 83 8.45 1.45 -9.78
CA GLN A 83 9.66 2.25 -9.98
C GLN A 83 9.53 3.62 -9.30
N PHE A 84 8.40 4.30 -9.48
CA PHE A 84 8.12 5.58 -8.85
C PHE A 84 8.26 5.48 -7.31
N TRP A 85 7.63 4.47 -6.69
CA TRP A 85 7.77 4.26 -5.25
C TRP A 85 9.22 4.05 -4.82
N GLY A 86 9.96 3.20 -5.52
CA GLY A 86 11.36 2.94 -5.18
C GLY A 86 12.25 4.17 -5.30
N GLU A 87 12.04 5.02 -6.31
CA GLU A 87 12.76 6.27 -6.48
C GLU A 87 12.41 7.31 -5.42
N GLU A 88 11.13 7.48 -5.11
CA GLU A 88 10.68 8.41 -4.07
C GLU A 88 11.18 7.98 -2.69
N LEU A 89 11.09 6.70 -2.34
CA LEU A 89 11.58 6.20 -1.06
C LEU A 89 13.09 6.37 -0.89
N LYS A 90 13.87 6.23 -1.96
CA LYS A 90 15.33 6.54 -1.93
C LYS A 90 15.60 8.02 -1.63
N LYS A 91 14.82 8.94 -2.23
CA LYS A 91 14.94 10.39 -1.98
C LYS A 91 14.48 10.76 -0.59
N LEU A 92 13.36 10.20 -0.17
CA LEU A 92 12.74 10.48 1.12
C LEU A 92 13.53 9.88 2.29
N ALA A 93 14.21 8.75 2.10
CA ALA A 93 14.96 8.01 3.11
C ALA A 93 14.17 7.87 4.44
N PRO A 94 12.98 7.24 4.44
CA PRO A 94 12.13 7.15 5.62
C PRO A 94 12.70 6.18 6.67
N ASP A 95 12.33 6.37 7.94
CA ASP A 95 12.59 5.40 9.02
C ASP A 95 11.63 4.20 8.94
N ALA A 96 10.41 4.42 8.42
CA ALA A 96 9.42 3.37 8.19
C ALA A 96 8.51 3.70 7.00
N ILE A 97 7.87 2.68 6.46
CA ILE A 97 6.88 2.77 5.39
C ILE A 97 5.62 2.05 5.87
N VAL A 98 4.47 2.72 5.77
CA VAL A 98 3.18 2.11 6.11
C VAL A 98 2.26 2.23 4.90
N MET A 99 1.78 1.10 4.42
CA MET A 99 1.02 1.02 3.17
C MET A 99 -0.33 0.36 3.34
N ASP A 100 -1.29 0.81 2.55
CA ASP A 100 -2.57 0.15 2.33
C ASP A 100 -2.49 -0.65 1.02
N LEU A 101 -2.53 -1.96 1.11
CA LEU A 101 -2.51 -2.91 0.00
C LEU A 101 -3.75 -3.82 0.10
N HIS A 102 -4.16 -4.45 -1.00
CA HIS A 102 -5.21 -5.46 -0.93
C HIS A 102 -4.65 -6.83 -0.50
N GLY A 103 -3.62 -7.30 -1.16
CA GLY A 103 -3.02 -8.62 -0.94
C GLY A 103 -3.47 -9.69 -1.95
N SER A 104 -4.26 -9.31 -2.98
CA SER A 104 -4.65 -10.23 -4.06
C SER A 104 -4.50 -9.60 -5.45
N MET A 105 -3.64 -8.59 -5.56
CA MET A 105 -3.36 -7.94 -6.83
C MET A 105 -2.51 -8.83 -7.73
N SER A 106 -2.95 -8.98 -8.97
CA SER A 106 -2.15 -9.54 -10.05
C SER A 106 -2.01 -8.55 -11.19
N THR A 107 -0.96 -8.71 -11.98
CA THR A 107 -0.79 -8.01 -13.25
C THR A 107 -0.98 -8.98 -14.40
N THR A 108 -0.99 -8.47 -15.64
CA THR A 108 -1.02 -9.33 -16.82
C THR A 108 0.22 -10.25 -16.95
N GLU A 109 1.24 -10.08 -16.12
CA GLU A 109 2.47 -10.87 -16.13
C GLU A 109 2.85 -11.48 -14.76
N PHE A 110 2.40 -10.88 -13.64
CA PHE A 110 2.72 -11.34 -12.30
C PHE A 110 1.46 -11.80 -11.55
N GLU A 111 1.52 -12.98 -10.95
CA GLU A 111 0.43 -13.51 -10.09
C GLU A 111 0.43 -12.87 -8.70
N ASP A 112 1.60 -12.52 -8.16
CA ASP A 112 1.79 -11.88 -6.85
C ASP A 112 2.45 -10.51 -7.02
N ALA A 113 1.65 -9.51 -7.37
CA ALA A 113 2.15 -8.17 -7.58
C ALA A 113 2.53 -7.47 -6.27
N GLU A 114 1.83 -7.74 -5.15
CA GLU A 114 2.21 -7.16 -3.86
C GLU A 114 3.51 -7.75 -3.31
N GLY A 115 3.72 -9.06 -3.46
CA GLY A 115 4.98 -9.68 -3.05
C GLY A 115 6.18 -9.14 -3.84
N ASP A 116 6.02 -8.94 -5.15
CA ASP A 116 7.04 -8.29 -5.98
C ASP A 116 7.26 -6.82 -5.58
N PHE A 117 6.18 -6.05 -5.39
CA PHE A 117 6.22 -4.65 -4.98
C PHE A 117 6.96 -4.46 -3.64
N LEU A 118 6.57 -5.22 -2.62
CA LEU A 118 7.21 -5.17 -1.30
C LEU A 118 8.68 -5.57 -1.36
N SER A 119 9.01 -6.60 -2.15
CA SER A 119 10.40 -7.03 -2.35
C SER A 119 11.25 -5.97 -3.05
N TYR A 120 10.68 -5.31 -4.05
CA TYR A 120 11.34 -4.22 -4.77
C TYR A 120 11.61 -3.02 -3.85
N ILE A 121 10.60 -2.61 -3.06
CA ILE A 121 10.76 -1.53 -2.08
C ILE A 121 11.82 -1.91 -1.05
N ARG A 122 11.79 -3.11 -0.48
CA ARG A 122 12.81 -3.58 0.46
C ARG A 122 14.21 -3.50 -0.14
N GLY A 123 14.37 -3.90 -1.39
CA GLY A 123 15.64 -3.76 -2.12
C GLY A 123 16.08 -2.31 -2.32
N ALA A 124 15.13 -1.40 -2.54
CA ALA A 124 15.40 0.01 -2.77
C ALA A 124 15.86 0.78 -1.52
N ILE A 125 15.30 0.46 -0.34
CA ILE A 125 15.56 1.18 0.93
C ILE A 125 16.56 0.46 1.84
N GLY A 126 16.88 -0.80 1.55
CA GLY A 126 17.72 -1.65 2.43
C GLY A 126 16.98 -2.17 3.68
N GLY A 127 17.74 -2.77 4.59
CA GLY A 127 17.21 -3.49 5.75
C GLY A 127 16.82 -2.64 6.97
N ASN A 128 17.06 -1.34 6.97
CA ASN A 128 16.97 -0.51 8.18
C ASN A 128 15.58 0.10 8.43
N ALA A 129 14.75 0.27 7.39
CA ALA A 129 13.43 0.82 7.53
C ALA A 129 12.39 -0.29 7.77
N VAL A 130 11.44 -0.05 8.67
CA VAL A 130 10.30 -0.94 8.92
C VAL A 130 9.29 -0.83 7.79
N ILE A 131 8.78 -1.94 7.26
CA ILE A 131 7.71 -1.99 6.27
C ILE A 131 6.47 -2.61 6.91
N GLY A 132 5.40 -1.82 7.05
CA GLY A 132 4.09 -2.26 7.49
C GLY A 132 3.07 -2.21 6.35
N ALA A 133 2.28 -3.27 6.22
CA ALA A 133 1.19 -3.38 5.24
C ALA A 133 -0.14 -3.68 5.93
N GLY A 134 -1.14 -2.83 5.71
CA GLY A 134 -2.54 -3.13 5.96
C GLY A 134 -3.10 -3.86 4.74
N LEU A 135 -3.83 -4.96 4.98
CA LEU A 135 -4.33 -5.86 3.94
C LEU A 135 -5.84 -6.08 4.09
N ASP A 136 -6.47 -6.48 3.01
CA ASP A 136 -7.84 -6.97 3.02
C ASP A 136 -7.92 -8.41 3.59
N LEU A 137 -9.10 -8.81 4.08
CA LEU A 137 -9.31 -10.18 4.56
C LEU A 137 -9.25 -11.23 3.44
N HIS A 138 -9.48 -10.82 2.18
CA HIS A 138 -9.37 -11.68 0.99
C HIS A 138 -7.94 -11.75 0.41
N ALA A 139 -6.96 -11.25 1.15
CA ALA A 139 -5.56 -11.30 0.74
C ALA A 139 -5.05 -12.74 0.55
N ASN A 140 -4.31 -12.96 -0.51
CA ASN A 140 -3.55 -14.19 -0.77
C ASN A 140 -2.13 -14.01 -0.24
N ILE A 141 -1.91 -14.24 1.05
CA ILE A 141 -0.61 -14.02 1.68
C ILE A 141 0.41 -15.01 1.15
N THR A 142 1.47 -14.48 0.52
CA THR A 142 2.55 -15.29 -0.03
C THR A 142 3.80 -15.27 0.87
N PRO A 143 4.68 -16.29 0.75
CA PRO A 143 5.98 -16.24 1.41
C PRO A 143 6.83 -15.04 0.99
N GLN A 144 6.64 -14.52 -0.24
CA GLN A 144 7.34 -13.35 -0.75
C GLN A 144 6.93 -12.09 -0.01
N MET A 145 5.62 -11.88 0.19
CA MET A 145 5.08 -10.77 0.99
C MET A 145 5.64 -10.79 2.41
N LEU A 146 5.54 -11.95 3.10
CA LEU A 146 5.99 -12.09 4.49
C LEU A 146 7.51 -11.94 4.67
N LYS A 147 8.29 -12.24 3.64
CA LYS A 147 9.75 -12.03 3.67
C LYS A 147 10.14 -10.57 3.51
N ALA A 148 9.36 -9.81 2.76
CA ALA A 148 9.65 -8.42 2.40
C ALA A 148 9.11 -7.41 3.43
N ALA A 149 7.93 -7.64 4.01
CA ALA A 149 7.33 -6.80 5.03
C ALA A 149 7.66 -7.30 6.45
N ASP A 150 7.80 -6.36 7.39
CA ASP A 150 8.01 -6.67 8.82
C ASP A 150 6.67 -6.87 9.53
N ILE A 151 5.62 -6.18 9.06
CA ILE A 151 4.28 -6.20 9.64
C ILE A 151 3.26 -6.37 8.50
N CYS A 152 2.42 -7.40 8.60
CA CYS A 152 1.25 -7.60 7.74
C CYS A 152 0.02 -7.80 8.62
N ILE A 153 -0.97 -6.91 8.49
CA ILE A 153 -2.24 -7.03 9.23
C ILE A 153 -3.40 -6.93 8.25
N ALA A 154 -4.23 -7.96 8.22
CA ALA A 154 -5.46 -7.95 7.44
C ALA A 154 -6.67 -7.55 8.30
N CYS A 155 -7.64 -6.88 7.70
CA CYS A 155 -8.97 -6.71 8.30
C CYS A 155 -9.63 -8.08 8.52
N LYS A 156 -10.63 -8.16 9.40
CA LYS A 156 -11.20 -9.43 9.89
C LYS A 156 -12.67 -9.61 9.56
N ASN A 157 -13.36 -8.51 9.28
CA ASN A 157 -14.81 -8.51 9.21
C ASN A 157 -15.33 -8.56 7.75
N ASN A 158 -16.43 -9.28 7.54
CA ASN A 158 -17.20 -9.22 6.32
C ASN A 158 -18.69 -8.98 6.68
N PRO A 159 -19.30 -7.84 6.32
CA PRO A 159 -18.70 -6.74 5.53
C PRO A 159 -17.53 -6.05 6.22
N HIS A 160 -16.68 -5.39 5.42
CA HIS A 160 -15.45 -4.72 5.87
C HIS A 160 -15.73 -3.42 6.65
N ASP A 161 -16.12 -3.52 7.89
CA ASP A 161 -16.36 -2.39 8.80
C ASP A 161 -15.15 -2.05 9.68
N ASP A 162 -14.06 -2.82 9.56
CA ASP A 162 -12.83 -2.66 10.34
C ASP A 162 -11.60 -2.16 9.55
N TYR A 163 -11.76 -1.68 8.30
CA TYR A 163 -10.68 -1.13 7.50
C TYR A 163 -9.90 -0.01 8.21
N TYR A 164 -10.63 0.97 8.73
CA TYR A 164 -10.04 2.10 9.43
C TYR A 164 -9.25 1.67 10.68
N ASP A 165 -9.81 0.76 11.46
CA ASP A 165 -9.13 0.21 12.64
C ASP A 165 -7.94 -0.66 12.26
N ASN A 166 -7.99 -1.35 11.11
CA ASN A 166 -6.87 -2.09 10.57
C ASN A 166 -5.68 -1.17 10.29
N GLY A 167 -5.92 -0.02 9.65
CA GLY A 167 -4.90 1.00 9.41
C GLY A 167 -4.26 1.51 10.70
N LYS A 168 -5.05 1.81 11.71
CA LYS A 168 -4.54 2.22 13.04
C LYS A 168 -3.70 1.13 13.72
N LYS A 169 -4.05 -0.13 13.53
CA LYS A 169 -3.29 -1.27 14.11
C LYS A 169 -1.90 -1.38 13.48
N VAL A 170 -1.78 -1.24 12.17
CA VAL A 170 -0.48 -1.30 11.48
C VAL A 170 0.50 -0.25 11.99
N VAL A 171 0.00 0.95 12.29
CA VAL A 171 0.84 2.06 12.82
C VAL A 171 1.30 1.82 14.27
N ARG A 172 0.53 1.07 15.05
CA ARG A 172 0.81 0.86 16.49
C ARG A 172 1.84 -0.23 16.80
N LEU A 173 2.13 -1.10 15.83
CA LEU A 173 3.10 -2.19 15.95
C LEU A 173 4.49 -1.78 15.50
#